data_b9c75a1a30ba3302eb91402e41f21648
#
_entry.id   b9c75a1a30ba3302eb91402e41f21648
#
_cell.length_a   1.000
_cell.length_b   1.000
_cell.length_c   1.000
_cell.angle_alpha   90.00
_cell.angle_beta   90.00
_cell.angle_gamma   90.00
#
_symmetry.space_group_name_H-M   'P 1'
#
loop_
_entity.id
_entity.type
_entity.pdbx_description
1 polymer ?
#
loop_
_entity_poly.entity_id
_entity_poly.type
_entity_poly.pdbx_seq_one_letter_code
_entity_poly.pdbx_strand_id
1 'polypeptide(L)'
;MKTLADYHPVPVYQTPVGFKYIGELIKEDKIVLGGEESAGLSIRGHLPEKDGILACLLVAEAVARRGASVKQQLAALFKKVGAVENVRINLRLEPDVQKRLLAKLQRDWEKFDSRPVRKIDRTDWLKMILDDRAWVLMRPSGTEPVVRVYCEAPTQPELDRLVAAAKAFVFEP
;
A
#
# COMPACT_ATOMS: atom_id res chain seq x y z
N MET A 1 9.35 4.71 3.15
CA MET A 1 9.25 3.28 3.49
C MET A 1 10.65 2.71 3.51
N LYS A 2 11.28 2.64 4.68
CA LYS A 2 12.49 1.83 4.83
C LYS A 2 12.04 0.39 4.68
N THR A 3 12.54 -0.26 3.68
CA THR A 3 12.01 -1.52 3.20
C THR A 3 13.12 -2.53 3.10
N LEU A 4 12.79 -3.73 2.70
CA LEU A 4 13.77 -4.73 2.32
C LEU A 4 14.82 -4.20 1.32
N ALA A 5 14.48 -3.22 0.50
CA ALA A 5 15.42 -2.58 -0.42
C ALA A 5 16.57 -1.85 0.29
N ASP A 6 16.39 -1.38 1.52
CA ASP A 6 17.48 -0.77 2.30
C ASP A 6 18.50 -1.81 2.76
N TYR A 7 18.11 -3.07 2.81
CA TYR A 7 18.99 -4.21 3.13
C TYR A 7 19.56 -4.88 1.88
N HIS A 8 18.96 -4.63 0.73
CA HIS A 8 19.37 -5.21 -0.54
C HIS A 8 19.43 -4.08 -1.57
N PRO A 9 20.57 -3.83 -2.21
CA PRO A 9 20.75 -2.74 -3.17
C PRO A 9 20.01 -3.05 -4.48
N VAL A 10 18.69 -3.11 -4.43
CA VAL A 10 17.82 -3.36 -5.58
C VAL A 10 16.86 -2.19 -5.75
N PRO A 11 16.59 -1.76 -6.99
CA PRO A 11 15.63 -0.70 -7.25
C PRO A 11 14.21 -1.15 -6.88
N VAL A 12 13.46 -0.24 -6.26
CA VAL A 12 12.04 -0.42 -5.95
C VAL A 12 11.24 0.57 -6.78
N TYR A 13 10.27 0.05 -7.52
CA TYR A 13 9.35 0.83 -8.33
C TYR A 13 7.99 0.86 -7.64
N GLN A 14 7.43 2.05 -7.43
CA GLN A 14 6.03 2.23 -7.04
C GLN A 14 5.24 2.57 -8.29
N THR A 15 4.10 1.90 -8.46
CA THR A 15 3.21 2.10 -9.60
C THR A 15 1.83 2.56 -9.14
N PRO A 16 1.03 3.19 -9.99
CA PRO A 16 -0.39 3.31 -9.75
C PRO A 16 -1.03 1.93 -9.58
N VAL A 17 -2.21 1.88 -8.97
CA VAL A 17 -2.96 0.63 -8.83
C VAL A 17 -3.35 0.07 -10.19
N GLY A 18 -3.06 -1.20 -10.37
CA GLY A 18 -3.37 -1.97 -11.58
C GLY A 18 -2.16 -2.77 -12.05
N PHE A 19 -2.35 -4.07 -12.14
CA PHE A 19 -1.25 -5.00 -12.46
C PHE A 19 -0.59 -4.74 -13.83
N LYS A 20 -1.30 -4.08 -14.76
CA LYS A 20 -0.75 -3.69 -16.06
C LYS A 20 0.57 -2.92 -15.97
N TYR A 21 0.71 -2.02 -14.99
CA TYR A 21 1.93 -1.25 -14.78
C TYR A 21 3.09 -2.13 -14.29
N ILE A 22 2.79 -3.08 -13.43
CA ILE A 22 3.75 -4.10 -12.99
C ILE A 22 4.12 -5.00 -14.16
N GLY A 23 3.14 -5.43 -14.95
CA GLY A 23 3.36 -6.25 -16.14
C GLY A 23 4.27 -5.58 -17.18
N GLU A 24 4.14 -4.27 -17.36
CA GLU A 24 5.06 -3.50 -18.24
C GLU A 24 6.49 -3.53 -17.70
N LEU A 25 6.70 -3.31 -16.40
CA LEU A 25 8.03 -3.38 -15.79
C LEU A 25 8.66 -4.78 -15.88
N ILE A 26 7.85 -5.84 -15.82
CA ILE A 26 8.31 -7.22 -16.03
C ILE A 26 8.72 -7.43 -17.50
N LYS A 27 7.91 -6.98 -18.46
CA LYS A 27 8.21 -7.08 -19.89
C LYS A 27 9.49 -6.33 -20.29
N GLU A 28 9.73 -5.19 -19.65
CA GLU A 28 10.91 -4.36 -19.87
C GLU A 28 12.15 -4.85 -19.10
N ASP A 29 12.04 -5.99 -18.43
CA ASP A 29 13.11 -6.60 -17.61
C ASP A 29 13.64 -5.71 -16.47
N LYS A 30 12.83 -4.73 -16.03
CA LYS A 30 13.20 -3.77 -15.00
C LYS A 30 13.06 -4.33 -13.58
N ILE A 31 12.18 -5.30 -13.39
CA ILE A 31 11.90 -5.90 -12.08
C ILE A 31 11.96 -7.43 -12.12
N VAL A 32 12.32 -8.03 -11.01
CA VAL A 32 12.34 -9.49 -10.84
C VAL A 32 11.03 -10.00 -10.27
N LEU A 33 10.41 -9.20 -9.41
CA LEU A 33 9.17 -9.53 -8.70
C LEU A 33 8.30 -8.27 -8.67
N GLY A 34 7.03 -8.44 -8.95
CA GLY A 34 6.02 -7.40 -8.76
C GLY A 34 4.79 -7.95 -8.05
N GLY A 35 4.16 -7.11 -7.21
CA GLY A 35 2.99 -7.54 -6.46
C GLY A 35 2.11 -6.38 -6.02
N GLU A 36 0.87 -6.69 -5.72
CA GLU A 36 -0.13 -5.77 -5.18
C GLU A 36 -0.47 -6.14 -3.73
N GLU A 37 -0.99 -5.20 -2.96
CA GLU A 37 -1.48 -5.43 -1.59
C GLU A 37 -2.63 -6.47 -1.54
N SER A 38 -3.33 -6.63 -2.65
CA SER A 38 -4.40 -7.62 -2.85
C SER A 38 -3.90 -9.05 -3.11
N ALA A 39 -2.61 -9.30 -2.91
CA ALA A 39 -1.91 -10.56 -3.13
C ALA A 39 -1.74 -10.96 -4.61
N GLY A 40 -2.01 -10.08 -5.56
CA GLY A 40 -1.61 -10.26 -6.96
C GLY A 40 -0.09 -10.25 -7.06
N LEU A 41 0.50 -11.25 -7.72
CA LEU A 41 1.95 -11.40 -7.82
C LEU A 41 2.32 -12.01 -9.18
N SER A 42 3.44 -11.55 -9.74
CA SER A 42 4.15 -12.22 -10.84
C SER A 42 5.65 -12.00 -10.72
N ILE A 43 6.41 -12.78 -11.44
CA ILE A 43 7.88 -12.75 -11.44
C ILE A 43 8.42 -12.70 -12.89
N ARG A 44 9.66 -12.28 -13.02
CA ARG A 44 10.43 -12.36 -14.28
C ARG A 44 10.43 -13.79 -14.82
N GLY A 45 10.22 -13.94 -16.11
CA GLY A 45 10.18 -15.25 -16.78
C GLY A 45 8.82 -15.95 -16.69
N HIS A 46 7.82 -15.34 -16.06
CA HIS A 46 6.43 -15.77 -16.06
C HIS A 46 5.54 -14.79 -16.84
N LEU A 47 4.24 -15.07 -16.94
CA LEU A 47 3.30 -14.15 -17.57
C LEU A 47 3.34 -12.77 -16.87
N PRO A 48 3.31 -11.65 -17.62
CA PRO A 48 3.33 -10.31 -17.06
C PRO A 48 1.93 -9.88 -16.55
N GLU A 49 1.26 -10.80 -15.89
CA GLU A 49 -0.03 -10.64 -15.25
C GLU A 49 -0.02 -11.43 -13.93
N LYS A 50 -0.87 -11.04 -13.00
CA LYS A 50 -0.99 -11.73 -11.71
C LYS A 50 -1.47 -13.16 -11.88
N ASP A 51 -0.80 -14.07 -11.19
CA ASP A 51 -1.12 -15.49 -11.17
C ASP A 51 -1.18 -15.99 -9.71
N GLY A 52 -2.41 -16.22 -9.23
CA GLY A 52 -2.63 -16.70 -7.86
C GLY A 52 -2.14 -18.14 -7.65
N ILE A 53 -2.13 -18.97 -8.69
CA ILE A 53 -1.63 -20.35 -8.61
C ILE A 53 -0.11 -20.32 -8.41
N LEU A 54 0.60 -19.54 -9.23
CA LEU A 54 2.03 -19.34 -9.07
C LEU A 54 2.36 -18.79 -7.67
N ALA A 55 1.63 -17.78 -7.20
CA ALA A 55 1.84 -17.19 -5.89
C ALA A 55 1.72 -18.23 -4.76
N CYS A 56 0.69 -19.08 -4.81
CA CYS A 56 0.51 -20.18 -3.85
C CYS A 56 1.66 -21.20 -3.90
N LEU A 57 2.11 -21.58 -5.09
CA LEU A 57 3.22 -22.50 -5.27
C LEU A 57 4.54 -21.93 -4.74
N LEU A 58 4.82 -20.65 -5.00
CA LEU A 58 6.01 -19.97 -4.47
C LEU A 58 6.01 -19.89 -2.93
N VAL A 59 4.85 -19.66 -2.32
CA VAL A 59 4.72 -19.67 -0.86
C VAL A 59 4.92 -21.09 -0.30
N ALA A 60 4.33 -22.11 -0.93
CA ALA A 60 4.53 -23.49 -0.53
C ALA A 60 5.99 -23.93 -0.64
N GLU A 61 6.67 -23.55 -1.73
CA GLU A 61 8.10 -23.80 -1.90
C GLU A 61 8.93 -23.10 -0.81
N ALA A 62 8.63 -21.84 -0.52
CA ALA A 62 9.33 -21.08 0.53
C ALA A 62 9.20 -21.74 1.92
N VAL A 63 8.01 -22.28 2.23
CA VAL A 63 7.77 -23.02 3.48
C VAL A 63 8.57 -24.32 3.49
N ALA A 64 8.53 -25.08 2.40
CA ALA A 64 9.24 -26.36 2.29
C ALA A 64 10.77 -26.18 2.37
N ARG A 65 11.32 -25.22 1.64
CA ARG A 65 12.78 -24.97 1.62
C ARG A 65 13.32 -24.45 2.94
N ARG A 66 12.55 -23.63 3.66
CA ARG A 66 12.98 -23.02 4.91
C ARG A 66 12.66 -23.85 6.15
N GLY A 67 11.82 -24.86 6.04
CA GLY A 67 11.33 -25.64 7.18
C GLY A 67 10.62 -24.80 8.24
N ALA A 68 10.05 -23.66 7.83
CA ALA A 68 9.44 -22.67 8.72
C ALA A 68 8.09 -22.19 8.18
N SER A 69 7.10 -22.09 9.06
CA SER A 69 5.79 -21.57 8.68
C SER A 69 5.84 -20.13 8.16
N VAL A 70 4.85 -19.71 7.39
CA VAL A 70 4.72 -18.30 6.93
C VAL A 70 4.79 -17.33 8.10
N LYS A 71 4.12 -17.64 9.22
CA LYS A 71 4.16 -16.81 10.45
C LYS A 71 5.59 -16.65 10.99
N GLN A 72 6.36 -17.72 11.03
CA GLN A 72 7.75 -17.66 11.51
C GLN A 72 8.64 -16.87 10.55
N GLN A 73 8.45 -17.04 9.23
CA GLN A 73 9.18 -16.29 8.22
C GLN A 73 8.85 -14.80 8.28
N LEU A 74 7.58 -14.43 8.47
CA LEU A 74 7.13 -13.06 8.62
C LEU A 74 7.70 -12.43 9.91
N ALA A 75 7.68 -13.17 11.04
CA ALA A 75 8.27 -12.69 12.28
C ALA A 75 9.79 -12.44 12.15
N ALA A 76 10.49 -13.30 11.41
CA ALA A 76 11.92 -13.10 11.13
C ALA A 76 12.16 -11.86 10.23
N LEU A 77 11.26 -11.62 9.27
CA LEU A 77 11.30 -10.42 8.45
C LEU A 77 11.08 -9.16 9.29
N PHE A 78 10.06 -9.12 10.14
CA PHE A 78 9.75 -7.99 11.01
C PHE A 78 10.89 -7.66 11.99
N LYS A 79 11.66 -8.65 12.42
CA LYS A 79 12.88 -8.40 13.21
C LYS A 79 13.94 -7.60 12.44
N LYS A 80 13.99 -7.72 11.12
CA LYS A 80 14.94 -7.00 10.27
C LYS A 80 14.45 -5.60 9.92
N VAL A 81 13.22 -5.49 9.43
CA VAL A 81 12.69 -4.23 8.86
C VAL A 81 11.80 -3.46 9.83
N GLY A 82 11.45 -4.06 10.98
CA GLY A 82 10.47 -3.57 11.93
C GLY A 82 9.04 -3.92 11.49
N ALA A 83 8.18 -4.19 12.46
CA ALA A 83 6.77 -4.42 12.20
C ALA A 83 6.06 -3.11 11.85
N VAL A 84 5.04 -3.22 11.02
CA VAL A 84 4.06 -2.16 10.75
C VAL A 84 2.67 -2.78 10.77
N GLU A 85 1.72 -1.99 11.23
CA GLU A 85 0.30 -2.30 11.19
C GLU A 85 -0.33 -1.54 10.02
N ASN A 86 -1.22 -2.20 9.28
CA ASN A 86 -1.88 -1.57 8.14
C ASN A 86 -3.33 -2.00 8.03
N VAL A 87 -4.13 -1.16 7.39
CA VAL A 87 -5.52 -1.45 7.12
C VAL A 87 -5.98 -0.77 5.83
N ARG A 88 -6.87 -1.44 5.12
CA ARG A 88 -7.68 -0.85 4.05
C ARG A 88 -9.13 -0.81 4.49
N ILE A 89 -9.75 0.37 4.42
CA ILE A 89 -11.16 0.57 4.64
C ILE A 89 -11.84 1.15 3.40
N ASN A 90 -13.06 0.71 3.13
CA ASN A 90 -13.90 1.24 2.06
C ASN A 90 -15.00 2.07 2.71
N LEU A 91 -15.03 3.37 2.41
CA LEU A 91 -16.04 4.29 2.93
C LEU A 91 -17.00 4.65 1.81
N ARG A 92 -18.28 4.34 2.01
CA ARG A 92 -19.33 4.71 1.07
C ARG A 92 -19.62 6.21 1.20
N LEU A 93 -19.78 6.88 0.06
CA LEU A 93 -19.93 8.32 -0.01
C LEU A 93 -21.30 8.68 -0.58
N GLU A 94 -21.94 9.63 0.08
CA GLU A 94 -23.06 10.37 -0.53
C GLU A 94 -22.51 11.35 -1.58
N PRO A 95 -23.31 11.72 -2.60
CA PRO A 95 -22.83 12.56 -3.72
C PRO A 95 -22.15 13.87 -3.30
N ASP A 96 -22.71 14.55 -2.30
CA ASP A 96 -22.16 15.81 -1.79
C ASP A 96 -20.83 15.61 -1.07
N VAL A 97 -20.72 14.55 -0.28
CA VAL A 97 -19.47 14.16 0.38
C VAL A 97 -18.41 13.82 -0.66
N GLN A 98 -18.79 13.05 -1.67
CA GLN A 98 -17.87 12.70 -2.76
C GLN A 98 -17.32 13.93 -3.47
N LYS A 99 -18.19 14.90 -3.82
CA LYS A 99 -17.78 16.15 -4.48
C LYS A 99 -16.80 16.94 -3.61
N ARG A 100 -17.09 17.11 -2.30
CA ARG A 100 -16.19 17.81 -1.37
C ARG A 100 -14.87 17.06 -1.22
N LEU A 101 -14.91 15.76 -1.06
CA LEU A 101 -13.70 14.94 -0.92
C LEU A 101 -12.81 15.06 -2.16
N LEU A 102 -13.35 14.98 -3.36
CA LEU A 102 -12.57 15.13 -4.59
C LEU A 102 -11.84 16.48 -4.63
N ALA A 103 -12.48 17.56 -4.20
CA ALA A 103 -11.83 18.88 -4.08
C ALA A 103 -10.72 18.89 -3.01
N LYS A 104 -10.92 18.22 -1.86
CA LYS A 104 -9.89 18.06 -0.82
C LYS A 104 -8.69 17.27 -1.33
N LEU A 105 -8.91 16.19 -2.08
CA LEU A 105 -7.86 15.32 -2.59
C LEU A 105 -6.96 16.00 -3.64
N GLN A 106 -7.41 17.09 -4.27
CA GLN A 106 -6.59 17.85 -5.22
C GLN A 106 -5.63 18.85 -4.54
N ARG A 107 -5.83 19.11 -3.25
CA ARG A 107 -5.00 20.07 -2.50
C ARG A 107 -3.80 19.38 -1.88
N ASP A 108 -2.76 20.16 -1.63
CA ASP A 108 -1.65 19.77 -0.78
C ASP A 108 -1.96 20.15 0.67
N TRP A 109 -1.55 19.30 1.58
CA TRP A 109 -1.81 19.44 3.00
C TRP A 109 -0.49 19.46 3.76
N GLU A 110 -0.28 20.49 4.57
CA GLU A 110 0.90 20.61 5.42
C GLU A 110 0.81 19.73 6.66
N LYS A 111 -0.41 19.45 7.09
CA LYS A 111 -0.70 18.63 8.29
C LYS A 111 -1.83 17.65 8.03
N PHE A 112 -1.75 16.51 8.67
CA PHE A 112 -2.81 15.51 8.77
C PHE A 112 -2.87 14.98 10.20
N ASP A 113 -4.06 15.03 10.85
CA ASP A 113 -4.22 14.66 12.25
C ASP A 113 -3.18 15.34 13.16
N SER A 114 -3.08 16.67 13.08
CA SER A 114 -2.09 17.49 13.79
C SER A 114 -0.61 17.18 13.52
N ARG A 115 -0.30 16.11 12.78
CA ARG A 115 1.07 15.73 12.40
C ARG A 115 1.49 16.41 11.09
N PRO A 116 2.75 16.80 10.96
CA PRO A 116 3.26 17.37 9.71
C PRO A 116 3.24 16.33 8.59
N VAL A 117 2.80 16.72 7.42
CA VAL A 117 2.94 15.95 6.18
C VAL A 117 4.34 16.21 5.62
N ARG A 118 5.18 15.20 5.64
CA ARG A 118 6.57 15.30 5.16
C ARG A 118 6.70 15.23 3.66
N LYS A 119 5.80 14.48 3.03
CA LYS A 119 5.80 14.29 1.58
C LYS A 119 4.40 13.92 1.10
N ILE A 120 4.01 14.50 -0.03
CA ILE A 120 2.83 14.10 -0.79
C ILE A 120 3.30 13.27 -1.99
N ASP A 121 2.69 12.11 -2.18
CA ASP A 121 2.90 11.25 -3.33
C ASP A 121 1.57 11.14 -4.09
N ARG A 122 1.59 11.49 -5.36
CA ARG A 122 0.41 11.51 -6.25
C ARG A 122 0.48 10.44 -7.35
N THR A 123 1.29 9.44 -7.13
CA THR A 123 1.39 8.29 -8.05
C THR A 123 0.02 7.63 -8.25
N ASP A 124 -0.78 7.56 -7.16
CA ASP A 124 -2.16 7.08 -7.22
C ASP A 124 -3.03 7.89 -6.23
N TRP A 125 -3.57 9.02 -6.67
CA TRP A 125 -4.35 9.96 -5.89
C TRP A 125 -3.57 10.67 -4.79
N LEU A 126 -4.09 10.75 -3.56
CA LEU A 126 -3.45 11.49 -2.47
C LEU A 126 -2.88 10.53 -1.43
N LYS A 127 -1.55 10.38 -1.43
CA LYS A 127 -0.82 9.71 -0.35
C LYS A 127 -0.03 10.74 0.43
N MET A 128 -0.34 10.87 1.71
CA MET A 128 0.35 11.73 2.67
C MET A 128 1.29 10.88 3.52
N ILE A 129 2.57 11.14 3.44
CA ILE A 129 3.61 10.51 4.25
C ILE A 129 3.87 11.42 5.43
N LEU A 130 3.62 10.94 6.65
CA LEU A 130 3.72 11.71 7.89
C LEU A 130 5.10 11.59 8.52
N ASP A 131 5.64 10.39 8.52
CA ASP A 131 6.99 10.07 8.97
C ASP A 131 7.49 8.81 8.22
N ASP A 132 8.63 8.26 8.61
CA ASP A 132 9.26 7.15 7.90
C ASP A 132 8.41 5.87 7.87
N ARG A 133 7.40 5.77 8.77
CA ARG A 133 6.64 4.54 8.96
C ARG A 133 5.13 4.75 9.06
N ALA A 134 4.66 5.98 8.90
CA ALA A 134 3.23 6.29 8.94
C ALA A 134 2.80 7.06 7.69
N TRP A 135 1.74 6.60 7.06
CA TRP A 135 1.16 7.26 5.89
C TRP A 135 -0.32 6.93 5.74
N VAL A 136 -1.02 7.78 5.03
CA VAL A 136 -2.40 7.57 4.60
C VAL A 136 -2.52 7.81 3.11
N LEU A 137 -3.23 6.92 2.41
CA LEU A 137 -3.60 7.06 1.01
C LEU A 137 -5.13 7.06 0.89
N MET A 138 -5.66 8.02 0.16
CA MET A 138 -7.09 8.10 -0.14
C MET A 138 -7.29 8.04 -1.65
N ARG A 139 -8.02 7.04 -2.10
CA ARG A 139 -8.26 6.75 -3.50
C ARG A 139 -9.75 6.55 -3.77
N PRO A 140 -10.42 7.49 -4.46
CA PRO A 140 -11.78 7.30 -4.93
C PRO A 140 -11.88 6.13 -5.91
N SER A 141 -12.98 5.38 -5.85
CA SER A 141 -13.27 4.38 -6.86
C SER A 141 -13.78 5.07 -8.13
N GLY A 142 -13.36 4.57 -9.29
CA GLY A 142 -13.86 5.05 -10.58
C GLY A 142 -15.22 4.48 -10.98
N THR A 143 -15.69 3.43 -10.30
CA THR A 143 -16.91 2.68 -10.67
C THR A 143 -17.98 2.64 -9.59
N GLU A 144 -17.61 2.96 -8.34
CA GLU A 144 -18.51 2.87 -7.19
C GLU A 144 -18.43 4.16 -6.36
N PRO A 145 -19.51 4.56 -5.65
CA PRO A 145 -19.49 5.72 -4.77
C PRO A 145 -18.77 5.41 -3.44
N VAL A 146 -17.50 5.02 -3.54
CA VAL A 146 -16.68 4.72 -2.37
C VAL A 146 -15.30 5.37 -2.50
N VAL A 147 -14.70 5.72 -1.37
CA VAL A 147 -13.27 5.99 -1.26
C VAL A 147 -12.59 4.83 -0.53
N ARG A 148 -11.49 4.36 -1.10
CA ARG A 148 -10.61 3.40 -0.47
C ARG A 148 -9.55 4.16 0.29
N VAL A 149 -9.50 3.94 1.59
CA VAL A 149 -8.51 4.54 2.47
C VAL A 149 -7.57 3.46 2.95
N TYR A 150 -6.28 3.69 2.80
CA TYR A 150 -5.21 2.83 3.25
C TYR A 150 -4.42 3.58 4.30
N CYS A 151 -4.20 2.96 5.44
CA CYS A 151 -3.38 3.51 6.51
C CYS A 151 -2.31 2.50 6.91
N GLU A 152 -1.13 3.01 7.22
CA GLU A 152 -0.03 2.24 7.79
C GLU A 152 0.59 3.05 8.93
N ALA A 153 0.92 2.37 10.03
CA ALA A 153 1.55 2.98 11.20
C ALA A 153 2.45 1.97 11.92
N PRO A 154 3.41 2.42 12.76
CA PRO A 154 4.29 1.55 13.51
C PRO A 154 3.57 0.67 14.54
N THR A 155 2.46 1.14 15.08
CA THR A 155 1.72 0.47 16.16
C THR A 155 0.21 0.52 15.94
N GLN A 156 -0.51 -0.45 16.50
CA GLN A 156 -1.98 -0.50 16.41
C GLN A 156 -2.65 0.77 16.96
N PRO A 157 -2.27 1.34 18.13
CA PRO A 157 -2.88 2.59 18.60
C PRO A 157 -2.69 3.79 17.67
N GLU A 158 -1.55 3.85 16.97
CA GLU A 158 -1.31 4.89 15.96
C GLU A 158 -2.12 4.64 14.69
N LEU A 159 -2.25 3.37 14.28
CA LEU A 159 -3.10 3.00 13.16
C LEU A 159 -4.56 3.37 13.43
N ASP A 160 -5.07 3.06 14.61
CA ASP A 160 -6.46 3.38 14.99
C ASP A 160 -6.71 4.90 14.98
N ARG A 161 -5.76 5.71 15.45
CA ARG A 161 -5.82 7.18 15.35
C ARG A 161 -5.81 7.65 13.90
N LEU A 162 -4.95 7.10 13.06
CA LEU A 162 -4.91 7.44 11.63
C LEU A 162 -6.23 7.11 10.92
N VAL A 163 -6.81 5.97 11.23
CA VAL A 163 -8.11 5.56 10.68
C VAL A 163 -9.21 6.52 11.12
N ALA A 164 -9.23 6.92 12.39
CA ALA A 164 -10.20 7.91 12.90
C ALA A 164 -10.04 9.25 12.17
N ALA A 165 -8.82 9.75 12.07
CA ALA A 165 -8.50 11.00 11.37
C ALA A 165 -8.87 10.93 9.88
N ALA A 166 -8.62 9.79 9.22
CA ALA A 166 -8.99 9.60 7.83
C ALA A 166 -10.51 9.61 7.61
N LYS A 167 -11.28 9.01 8.51
CA LYS A 167 -12.74 9.10 8.48
C LYS A 167 -13.22 10.54 8.68
N ALA A 168 -12.67 11.25 9.66
CA ALA A 168 -12.98 12.67 9.89
C ALA A 168 -12.67 13.50 8.63
N PHE A 169 -11.48 13.33 8.05
CA PHE A 169 -11.09 14.03 6.81
C PHE A 169 -12.06 13.78 5.65
N VAL A 170 -12.60 12.57 5.53
CA VAL A 170 -13.54 12.21 4.46
C VAL A 170 -14.91 12.84 4.68
N PHE A 171 -15.44 12.80 5.91
CA PHE A 171 -16.84 13.14 6.17
C PHE A 171 -17.04 14.57 6.70
N GLU A 172 -16.06 15.14 7.38
CA GLU A 172 -16.16 16.53 7.86
C GLU A 172 -16.05 17.55 6.73
N PRO A 173 -16.66 18.73 6.87
CA PRO A 173 -16.63 19.80 5.86
C PRO A 173 -15.23 20.27 5.46
#